data_93b7b2abae6849ad7eb4046f358eb31d
#
_entry.id   93b7b2abae6849ad7eb4046f358eb31d
#
_cell.length_a   1.000
_cell.length_b   1.000
_cell.length_c   1.000
_cell.angle_alpha   90.00
_cell.angle_beta   90.00
_cell.angle_gamma   90.00
#
_symmetry.space_group_name_H-M   'P 1'
#
loop_
_entity.id
_entity.type
_entity.pdbx_description
1 polymer ?
#
loop_
_entity_poly.entity_id
_entity_poly.type
_entity_poly.pdbx_seq_one_letter_code
_entity_poly.pdbx_strand_id
1 'polypeptide(L)'
;MLEQKESCAVKIRLKNPMAFPVPVKVQFCYRYVADGKEEKRKYKVYLNGRQEQNLTCEMIPKYCGKIEIQMRKVVCYDALGILGITKRPKEKLFATVMPKVYPVNLIVSNRTKWFPVDGESYAQDRGGEDSAEIYDVREYQAGDRMQKVHWKLSARENTLYIKEFSYPLGATVVLLMEEDTKGSRVGNLFMEAVVSLSAALLERECAHYVVWKKKNEDGIMRILVRTEEDLYECIMEVLEFSPNCLEQNMEEQYRYTYKNDIYAAMVKIDTGMKLQINGNEKMDMVQDGLEVFFHSVEIVV
;
A
#
# COMPACT_ATOMS: atom_id res chain seq x y z
N MET A 1 8.03 8.57 -6.76
CA MET A 1 7.38 8.45 -5.46
C MET A 1 7.93 9.51 -4.53
N LEU A 2 7.16 9.90 -3.53
CA LEU A 2 7.53 10.93 -2.57
C LEU A 2 7.36 10.34 -1.16
N GLU A 3 8.22 10.77 -0.24
CA GLU A 3 8.09 10.42 1.16
C GLU A 3 7.37 11.53 1.93
N GLN A 4 6.71 11.16 3.02
CA GLN A 4 6.00 12.13 3.86
C GLN A 4 7.00 13.01 4.60
N LYS A 5 6.65 14.30 4.73
CA LYS A 5 7.44 15.32 5.44
C LYS A 5 8.83 15.55 4.85
N GLU A 6 9.18 14.89 3.76
CA GLU A 6 10.39 15.19 3.01
C GLU A 6 10.15 16.31 2.00
N SER A 7 11.18 17.16 1.85
CA SER A 7 11.13 18.22 0.85
C SER A 7 11.37 17.64 -0.53
N CYS A 8 10.42 17.79 -1.41
CA CYS A 8 10.60 17.45 -2.81
C CYS A 8 10.47 18.70 -3.69
N ALA A 9 11.16 18.68 -4.82
CA ALA A 9 11.25 19.81 -5.72
C ALA A 9 10.64 19.51 -7.09
N VAL A 10 9.65 20.31 -7.49
CA VAL A 10 9.10 20.30 -8.84
C VAL A 10 9.80 21.37 -9.67
N LYS A 11 10.47 20.97 -10.75
CA LYS A 11 11.15 21.89 -11.67
C LYS A 11 10.18 22.32 -12.78
N ILE A 12 9.93 23.62 -12.87
CA ILE A 12 9.09 24.23 -13.88
C ILE A 12 9.99 24.99 -14.86
N ARG A 13 9.97 24.60 -16.14
CA ARG A 13 10.70 25.30 -17.17
C ARG A 13 9.90 26.51 -17.66
N LEU A 14 10.46 27.69 -17.51
CA LEU A 14 9.89 28.94 -17.95
C LEU A 14 10.73 29.53 -19.11
N LYS A 15 10.08 29.90 -20.20
CA LYS A 15 10.73 30.48 -21.39
C LYS A 15 10.21 31.88 -21.64
N ASN A 16 11.12 32.85 -21.79
CA ASN A 16 10.81 34.20 -22.22
C ASN A 16 11.18 34.39 -23.70
N PRO A 17 10.21 34.45 -24.61
CA PRO A 17 10.50 34.69 -26.04
C PRO A 17 10.84 36.14 -26.37
N MET A 18 10.60 37.08 -25.44
CA MET A 18 10.85 38.51 -25.66
C MET A 18 12.35 38.85 -25.56
N ALA A 19 12.75 39.96 -26.17
CA ALA A 19 14.14 40.43 -26.14
C ALA A 19 14.54 41.06 -24.80
N PHE A 20 13.59 41.42 -23.96
CA PHE A 20 13.80 42.11 -22.70
C PHE A 20 13.38 41.28 -21.50
N PRO A 21 13.93 41.54 -20.32
CA PRO A 21 13.57 40.79 -19.09
C PRO A 21 12.12 41.13 -18.68
N VAL A 22 11.41 40.11 -18.17
CA VAL A 22 10.05 40.23 -17.67
C VAL A 22 9.90 39.70 -16.28
N PRO A 23 9.23 40.39 -15.35
CA PRO A 23 8.87 39.84 -14.04
C PRO A 23 7.67 38.90 -14.18
N VAL A 24 7.79 37.73 -13.59
CA VAL A 24 6.75 36.68 -13.65
C VAL A 24 6.37 36.29 -12.24
N LYS A 25 5.08 36.17 -11.95
CA LYS A 25 4.53 35.57 -10.75
C LYS A 25 3.91 34.24 -11.11
N VAL A 26 4.38 33.15 -10.47
CA VAL A 26 3.86 31.78 -10.62
C VAL A 26 3.12 31.40 -9.35
N GLN A 27 1.88 30.98 -9.51
CA GLN A 27 1.12 30.33 -8.44
C GLN A 27 1.11 28.83 -8.66
N PHE A 28 1.89 28.16 -7.85
CA PHE A 28 2.00 26.71 -7.77
C PHE A 28 1.06 26.20 -6.68
N CYS A 29 0.40 25.07 -6.93
CA CYS A 29 -0.42 24.40 -5.93
C CYS A 29 -0.29 22.89 -6.06
N TYR A 30 -0.46 22.21 -4.96
CA TYR A 30 -0.70 20.78 -4.92
C TYR A 30 -1.91 20.47 -4.03
N ARG A 31 -2.68 19.49 -4.44
CA ARG A 31 -3.94 19.11 -3.81
C ARG A 31 -3.99 17.61 -3.59
N TYR A 32 -4.37 17.19 -2.39
CA TYR A 32 -4.66 15.78 -2.10
C TYR A 32 -5.97 15.37 -2.78
N VAL A 33 -5.91 14.27 -3.54
CA VAL A 33 -7.07 13.80 -4.32
C VAL A 33 -8.18 13.30 -3.39
N ALA A 34 -7.80 12.65 -2.27
CA ALA A 34 -8.74 12.02 -1.34
C ALA A 34 -9.66 13.02 -0.62
N ASP A 35 -9.11 14.10 -0.07
CA ASP A 35 -9.85 15.04 0.78
C ASP A 35 -9.95 16.46 0.20
N GLY A 36 -9.32 16.69 -0.95
CA GLY A 36 -9.34 17.96 -1.65
C GLY A 36 -8.53 19.07 -0.98
N LYS A 37 -7.80 18.80 0.10
CA LYS A 37 -6.95 19.79 0.76
C LYS A 37 -5.88 20.28 -0.19
N GLU A 38 -5.76 21.58 -0.31
CA GLU A 38 -4.89 22.26 -1.26
C GLU A 38 -3.89 23.15 -0.53
N GLU A 39 -2.61 23.06 -0.92
CA GLU A 39 -1.58 23.99 -0.51
C GLU A 39 -1.12 24.82 -1.71
N LYS A 40 -0.99 26.15 -1.49
CA LYS A 40 -0.64 27.12 -2.52
C LYS A 40 0.64 27.85 -2.16
N ARG A 41 1.55 27.95 -3.13
CA ARG A 41 2.77 28.75 -3.01
C ARG A 41 2.87 29.72 -4.17
N LYS A 42 3.45 30.88 -3.91
CA LYS A 42 3.65 31.96 -4.91
C LYS A 42 5.13 32.23 -5.05
N TYR A 43 5.61 32.18 -6.27
CA TYR A 43 6.99 32.48 -6.62
C TYR A 43 7.03 33.73 -7.51
N LYS A 44 8.03 34.57 -7.30
CA LYS A 44 8.35 35.69 -8.15
C LYS A 44 9.69 35.43 -8.81
N VAL A 45 9.77 35.50 -10.12
CA VAL A 45 10.96 35.23 -10.92
C VAL A 45 11.12 36.34 -11.98
N TYR A 46 12.35 36.73 -12.23
CA TYR A 46 12.69 37.60 -13.35
C TYR A 46 13.27 36.70 -14.46
N LEU A 47 12.58 36.64 -15.59
CA LEU A 47 13.05 35.91 -16.76
C LEU A 47 13.80 36.86 -17.68
N ASN A 48 15.09 36.62 -17.89
CA ASN A 48 15.88 37.37 -18.88
C ASN A 48 15.35 37.18 -20.29
N GLY A 49 15.62 38.18 -21.16
CA GLY A 49 15.17 38.12 -22.53
C GLY A 49 15.76 36.96 -23.31
N ARG A 50 14.94 36.30 -24.13
CA ARG A 50 15.31 35.12 -24.96
C ARG A 50 15.96 33.95 -24.23
N GLN A 51 15.70 33.84 -22.93
CA GLN A 51 16.27 32.75 -22.09
C GLN A 51 15.20 31.83 -21.55
N GLU A 52 15.65 30.64 -21.27
CA GLU A 52 14.90 29.65 -20.49
C GLU A 52 15.50 29.55 -19.08
N GLN A 53 14.64 29.45 -18.09
CA GLN A 53 15.02 29.32 -16.68
C GLN A 53 14.17 28.25 -16.01
N ASN A 54 14.80 27.46 -15.18
CA ASN A 54 14.10 26.48 -14.33
C ASN A 54 13.73 27.14 -12.99
N LEU A 55 12.45 27.15 -12.69
CA LEU A 55 11.94 27.52 -11.38
C LEU A 55 11.78 26.24 -10.55
N THR A 56 12.45 26.16 -9.43
CA THR A 56 12.30 25.07 -8.47
C THR A 56 11.20 25.44 -7.47
N CYS A 57 10.13 24.67 -7.47
CA CYS A 57 9.02 24.79 -6.53
C CYS A 57 9.12 23.70 -5.48
N GLU A 58 9.39 24.05 -4.26
CA GLU A 58 9.47 23.12 -3.14
C GLU A 58 8.08 22.79 -2.63
N MET A 59 7.85 21.53 -2.33
CA MET A 59 6.67 21.05 -1.62
C MET A 59 7.08 20.07 -0.52
N ILE A 60 6.33 20.08 0.57
CA ILE A 60 6.54 19.17 1.71
C ILE A 60 5.19 18.50 1.97
N PRO A 61 4.95 17.31 1.40
CA PRO A 61 3.70 16.59 1.63
C PRO A 61 3.57 16.18 3.09
N LYS A 62 2.45 16.51 3.72
CA LYS A 62 2.20 16.20 5.14
C LYS A 62 1.52 14.85 5.34
N TYR A 63 0.77 14.40 4.34
CA TYR A 63 -0.05 13.20 4.40
C TYR A 63 0.30 12.26 3.25
N CYS A 64 0.08 10.96 3.44
CA CYS A 64 0.17 9.98 2.36
C CYS A 64 -1.02 10.12 1.39
N GLY A 65 -0.88 9.53 0.22
CA GLY A 65 -1.92 9.51 -0.80
C GLY A 65 -1.53 10.17 -2.10
N LYS A 66 -2.47 10.16 -3.04
CA LYS A 66 -2.30 10.74 -4.37
C LYS A 66 -2.46 12.25 -4.33
N ILE A 67 -1.49 12.96 -4.87
CA ILE A 67 -1.51 14.43 -4.98
C ILE A 67 -1.55 14.86 -6.44
N GLU A 68 -2.38 15.84 -6.73
CA GLU A 68 -2.44 16.56 -8.00
C GLU A 68 -1.61 17.84 -7.88
N ILE A 69 -0.64 18.02 -8.76
CA ILE A 69 0.29 19.14 -8.80
C ILE A 69 -0.03 19.99 -10.02
N GLN A 70 -0.24 21.28 -9.85
CA GLN A 70 -0.63 22.17 -10.93
C GLN A 70 -0.04 23.58 -10.79
N MET A 71 0.32 24.17 -11.93
CA MET A 71 0.45 25.63 -12.03
C MET A 71 -0.93 26.27 -12.25
N ARG A 72 -1.50 26.88 -11.23
CA ARG A 72 -2.84 27.48 -11.34
C ARG A 72 -2.85 28.79 -12.13
N LYS A 73 -1.80 29.62 -11.98
CA LYS A 73 -1.75 30.95 -12.54
C LYS A 73 -0.31 31.36 -12.76
N VAL A 74 -0.04 31.87 -13.96
CA VAL A 74 1.21 32.52 -14.31
C VAL A 74 0.85 33.96 -14.76
N VAL A 75 1.42 34.96 -14.12
CA VAL A 75 1.23 36.39 -14.49
C VAL A 75 2.55 36.94 -14.96
N CYS A 76 2.60 37.31 -16.22
CA CYS A 76 3.73 38.02 -16.82
C CYS A 76 3.45 39.52 -16.81
N TYR A 77 4.34 40.29 -16.20
CA TYR A 77 4.20 41.73 -16.11
C TYR A 77 5.02 42.44 -17.20
N ASP A 78 4.64 43.65 -17.52
CA ASP A 78 5.46 44.55 -18.33
C ASP A 78 6.75 44.94 -17.59
N ALA A 79 7.66 45.64 -18.29
CA ALA A 79 8.93 46.09 -17.72
C ALA A 79 8.79 47.00 -16.49
N LEU A 80 7.67 47.73 -16.40
CA LEU A 80 7.35 48.63 -15.29
C LEU A 80 6.60 47.91 -14.16
N GLY A 81 6.15 46.67 -14.39
CA GLY A 81 5.41 45.89 -13.41
C GLY A 81 3.97 46.36 -13.16
N ILE A 82 3.43 47.21 -14.02
CA ILE A 82 2.10 47.86 -13.90
C ILE A 82 1.03 46.98 -14.54
N LEU A 83 1.25 46.53 -15.77
CA LEU A 83 0.30 45.71 -16.51
C LEU A 83 0.72 44.23 -16.47
N GLY A 84 -0.23 43.33 -16.24
CA GLY A 84 0.04 41.90 -16.13
C GLY A 84 -0.90 41.06 -17.00
N ILE A 85 -0.34 40.19 -17.83
CA ILE A 85 -1.08 39.21 -18.60
C ILE A 85 -1.11 37.89 -17.83
N THR A 86 -2.31 37.38 -17.61
CA THR A 86 -2.51 36.10 -16.86
C THR A 86 -2.71 34.95 -17.83
N LYS A 87 -1.90 33.88 -17.62
CA LYS A 87 -2.10 32.55 -18.21
C LYS A 87 -2.49 31.55 -17.13
N ARG A 88 -3.35 30.61 -17.48
CA ARG A 88 -3.76 29.48 -16.61
C ARG A 88 -3.43 28.18 -17.33
N PRO A 89 -2.24 27.60 -17.09
CA PRO A 89 -1.88 26.30 -17.64
C PRO A 89 -2.88 25.23 -17.18
N LYS A 90 -3.22 24.31 -18.05
CA LYS A 90 -4.14 23.21 -17.75
C LYS A 90 -3.41 21.91 -17.39
N GLU A 91 -2.10 21.91 -17.52
CA GLU A 91 -1.27 20.74 -17.26
C GLU A 91 -1.31 20.37 -15.79
N LYS A 92 -1.49 19.10 -15.54
CA LYS A 92 -1.53 18.49 -14.21
C LYS A 92 -0.52 17.37 -14.16
N LEU A 93 0.19 17.28 -13.06
CA LEU A 93 1.04 16.15 -12.71
C LEU A 93 0.44 15.43 -11.51
N PHE A 94 0.60 14.12 -11.47
CA PHE A 94 0.20 13.34 -10.33
C PHE A 94 1.45 12.73 -9.70
N ALA A 95 1.46 12.68 -8.39
CA ALA A 95 2.49 12.00 -7.61
C ALA A 95 1.82 11.27 -6.45
N THR A 96 2.41 10.17 -6.02
CA THR A 96 1.95 9.42 -4.86
C THR A 96 2.94 9.61 -3.72
N VAL A 97 2.42 9.98 -2.55
CA VAL A 97 3.15 10.10 -1.30
C VAL A 97 2.94 8.80 -0.52
N MET A 98 4.02 8.09 -0.27
CA MET A 98 3.97 6.81 0.44
C MET A 98 3.66 7.01 1.93
N PRO A 99 2.92 6.10 2.57
CA PRO A 99 2.75 6.08 4.01
C PRO A 99 4.08 5.73 4.69
N LYS A 100 4.28 6.25 5.89
CA LYS A 100 5.42 5.82 6.72
C LYS A 100 5.15 4.39 7.21
N VAL A 101 6.15 3.52 7.11
CA VAL A 101 6.10 2.15 7.62
C VAL A 101 6.83 2.12 8.96
N TYR A 102 6.18 1.58 9.97
CA TYR A 102 6.75 1.40 11.30
C TYR A 102 7.10 -0.06 11.53
N PRO A 103 8.21 -0.36 12.21
CA PRO A 103 8.51 -1.71 12.63
C PRO A 103 7.45 -2.18 13.63
N VAL A 104 6.89 -3.37 13.41
CA VAL A 104 5.84 -3.95 14.24
C VAL A 104 6.38 -5.16 14.98
N ASN A 105 6.17 -5.20 16.30
CA ASN A 105 6.48 -6.39 17.10
C ASN A 105 5.40 -7.47 16.85
N LEU A 106 5.51 -8.15 15.70
CA LEU A 106 4.57 -9.16 15.25
C LEU A 106 5.10 -10.56 15.49
N ILE A 107 4.30 -11.38 16.15
CA ILE A 107 4.55 -12.82 16.32
C ILE A 107 3.50 -13.61 15.55
N VAL A 108 3.94 -14.41 14.61
CA VAL A 108 3.08 -15.36 13.90
C VAL A 108 3.07 -16.67 14.70
N SER A 109 1.89 -17.07 15.17
CA SER A 109 1.74 -18.31 15.93
C SER A 109 2.06 -19.52 15.07
N ASN A 110 2.50 -20.63 15.70
CA ASN A 110 2.72 -21.88 14.98
C ASN A 110 1.44 -22.36 14.27
N ARG A 111 0.27 -22.10 14.84
CA ARG A 111 -1.01 -22.42 14.23
C ARG A 111 -1.21 -21.65 12.93
N THR A 112 -0.90 -20.37 12.89
CA THR A 112 -1.01 -19.52 11.71
C THR A 112 0.06 -19.88 10.68
N LYS A 113 1.30 -20.12 11.11
CA LYS A 113 2.42 -20.45 10.22
C LYS A 113 2.23 -21.78 9.47
N TRP A 114 1.63 -22.78 10.13
CA TRP A 114 1.40 -24.12 9.59
C TRP A 114 -0.06 -24.36 9.21
N PHE A 115 -0.84 -23.30 9.06
CA PHE A 115 -2.24 -23.42 8.71
C PHE A 115 -2.35 -23.95 7.28
N PRO A 116 -3.05 -25.09 7.05
CA PRO A 116 -3.27 -25.60 5.72
C PRO A 116 -4.22 -24.65 4.98
N VAL A 117 -3.70 -23.99 3.97
CA VAL A 117 -4.51 -23.14 3.11
C VAL A 117 -4.90 -23.99 1.91
N ASP A 118 -6.17 -24.30 1.76
CA ASP A 118 -6.72 -24.88 0.53
C ASP A 118 -6.70 -23.79 -0.55
N GLY A 119 -5.56 -23.64 -1.21
CA GLY A 119 -5.44 -22.75 -2.37
C GLY A 119 -6.00 -23.44 -3.61
N GLU A 120 -6.83 -22.76 -4.39
CA GLU A 120 -7.22 -23.22 -5.74
C GLU A 120 -6.01 -23.22 -6.71
N SER A 121 -4.89 -22.65 -6.30
CA SER A 121 -3.65 -22.56 -7.07
C SER A 121 -2.43 -22.90 -6.22
N TYR A 122 -1.42 -23.49 -6.85
CA TYR A 122 -0.17 -23.89 -6.23
C TYR A 122 1.00 -23.09 -6.78
N ALA A 123 2.02 -22.86 -5.96
CA ALA A 123 3.25 -22.18 -6.39
C ALA A 123 3.97 -23.03 -7.44
N GLN A 124 4.38 -22.39 -8.55
CA GLN A 124 5.14 -23.06 -9.59
C GLN A 124 6.66 -22.96 -9.40
N ASP A 125 7.11 -22.17 -8.45
CA ASP A 125 8.51 -21.79 -8.24
C ASP A 125 9.12 -22.41 -6.97
N ARG A 126 8.32 -23.01 -6.10
CA ARG A 126 8.80 -23.63 -4.85
C ARG A 126 7.94 -24.81 -4.41
N GLY A 127 8.60 -25.80 -3.83
CA GLY A 127 7.95 -26.94 -3.17
C GLY A 127 7.41 -26.57 -1.79
N GLY A 128 6.39 -27.34 -1.33
CA GLY A 128 5.75 -27.23 -0.03
C GLY A 128 5.56 -28.59 0.64
N GLU A 129 4.65 -28.68 1.58
CA GLU A 129 4.30 -29.92 2.28
C GLU A 129 2.89 -30.45 1.96
N ASP A 130 2.15 -29.79 1.07
CA ASP A 130 0.80 -30.23 0.69
C ASP A 130 0.86 -31.46 -0.21
N SER A 131 0.37 -32.58 0.31
CA SER A 131 0.35 -33.85 -0.40
C SER A 131 -0.71 -33.96 -1.51
N ALA A 132 -1.56 -32.94 -1.67
CA ALA A 132 -2.63 -32.94 -2.66
C ALA A 132 -2.07 -32.82 -4.09
N GLU A 133 -0.98 -32.08 -4.27
CA GLU A 133 -0.34 -31.90 -5.57
C GLU A 133 1.17 -32.11 -5.50
N ILE A 134 1.74 -32.73 -6.53
CA ILE A 134 3.19 -32.96 -6.65
C ILE A 134 3.78 -31.82 -7.47
N TYR A 135 4.66 -31.03 -6.86
CA TYR A 135 5.39 -29.94 -7.50
C TYR A 135 6.47 -30.47 -8.44
N ASP A 136 7.32 -31.39 -7.93
CA ASP A 136 8.43 -31.95 -8.68
C ASP A 136 8.80 -33.35 -8.15
N VAL A 137 9.65 -34.06 -8.90
CA VAL A 137 10.17 -35.36 -8.51
C VAL A 137 11.67 -35.37 -8.73
N ARG A 138 12.45 -35.44 -7.64
CA ARG A 138 13.91 -35.50 -7.69
C ARG A 138 14.44 -36.83 -7.15
N GLU A 139 15.71 -37.10 -7.42
CA GLU A 139 16.39 -38.26 -6.82
C GLU A 139 16.51 -38.11 -5.30
N TYR A 140 16.41 -39.25 -4.63
CA TYR A 140 16.56 -39.37 -3.18
C TYR A 140 17.94 -38.91 -2.71
N GLN A 141 17.98 -38.13 -1.65
CA GLN A 141 19.20 -37.75 -0.93
C GLN A 141 19.18 -38.33 0.50
N ALA A 142 20.36 -38.63 1.06
CA ALA A 142 20.46 -39.14 2.42
C ALA A 142 19.86 -38.12 3.41
N GLY A 143 18.82 -38.54 4.14
CA GLY A 143 18.07 -37.73 5.09
C GLY A 143 16.62 -37.42 4.65
N ASP A 144 16.26 -37.75 3.41
CA ASP A 144 14.88 -37.59 2.94
C ASP A 144 13.93 -38.60 3.62
N ARG A 145 12.70 -38.13 3.86
CA ARG A 145 11.67 -38.98 4.50
C ARG A 145 11.15 -40.04 3.54
N MET A 146 11.25 -41.31 3.90
CA MET A 146 10.80 -42.43 3.09
C MET A 146 9.30 -42.38 2.72
N GLN A 147 8.50 -41.67 3.51
CA GLN A 147 7.07 -41.46 3.23
C GLN A 147 6.81 -40.63 1.93
N LYS A 148 7.77 -39.84 1.53
CA LYS A 148 7.70 -39.02 0.30
C LYS A 148 8.20 -39.77 -0.96
N VAL A 149 8.60 -41.01 -0.86
CA VAL A 149 9.13 -41.82 -2.00
C VAL A 149 8.04 -42.04 -3.05
N HIS A 150 8.38 -41.76 -4.29
CA HIS A 150 7.52 -42.03 -5.46
C HIS A 150 7.72 -43.48 -5.91
N TRP A 151 7.17 -44.44 -5.17
CA TRP A 151 7.40 -45.88 -5.37
C TRP A 151 7.19 -46.38 -6.78
N LYS A 152 6.17 -45.88 -7.49
CA LYS A 152 5.87 -46.27 -8.87
C LYS A 152 6.95 -45.85 -9.86
N LEU A 153 7.52 -44.67 -9.72
CA LEU A 153 8.61 -44.19 -10.59
C LEU A 153 9.92 -44.85 -10.20
N SER A 154 10.20 -44.96 -8.89
CA SER A 154 11.40 -45.56 -8.37
C SER A 154 11.54 -47.05 -8.80
N ALA A 155 10.45 -47.78 -8.82
CA ALA A 155 10.42 -49.17 -9.29
C ALA A 155 10.68 -49.30 -10.80
N ARG A 156 10.27 -48.30 -11.61
CA ARG A 156 10.49 -48.32 -13.04
C ARG A 156 11.91 -47.93 -13.42
N GLU A 157 12.46 -46.93 -12.76
CA GLU A 157 13.78 -46.35 -13.10
C GLU A 157 14.92 -46.98 -12.28
N ASN A 158 14.61 -47.91 -11.38
CA ASN A 158 15.54 -48.60 -10.47
C ASN A 158 16.42 -47.64 -9.63
N THR A 159 15.91 -46.45 -9.36
CA THR A 159 16.51 -45.41 -8.54
C THR A 159 15.44 -44.79 -7.65
N LEU A 160 15.79 -44.46 -6.40
CA LEU A 160 14.82 -43.86 -5.48
C LEU A 160 14.51 -42.41 -5.86
N TYR A 161 13.26 -42.11 -6.07
CA TYR A 161 12.75 -40.77 -6.31
C TYR A 161 11.88 -40.27 -5.19
N ILE A 162 12.02 -38.99 -4.83
CA ILE A 162 11.23 -38.27 -3.83
C ILE A 162 10.24 -37.34 -4.50
N LYS A 163 9.00 -37.35 -4.01
CA LYS A 163 7.98 -36.37 -4.38
C LYS A 163 8.24 -35.09 -3.60
N GLU A 164 8.41 -34.01 -4.30
CA GLU A 164 8.31 -32.67 -3.74
C GLU A 164 6.87 -32.19 -3.91
N PHE A 165 6.21 -31.90 -2.80
CA PHE A 165 4.81 -31.46 -2.82
C PHE A 165 4.71 -29.97 -3.09
N SER A 166 3.55 -29.55 -3.60
CA SER A 166 3.28 -28.17 -3.93
C SER A 166 3.08 -27.31 -2.68
N TYR A 167 3.33 -26.03 -2.82
CA TYR A 167 3.02 -25.02 -1.82
C TYR A 167 1.68 -24.37 -2.16
N PRO A 168 0.63 -24.54 -1.32
CA PRO A 168 -0.67 -23.96 -1.61
C PRO A 168 -0.61 -22.44 -1.56
N LEU A 169 -1.14 -21.79 -2.60
CA LEU A 169 -1.23 -20.35 -2.71
C LEU A 169 -2.53 -19.86 -2.08
N GLY A 170 -2.48 -19.54 -0.82
CA GLY A 170 -3.59 -18.94 -0.08
C GLY A 170 -3.10 -17.95 0.95
N ALA A 171 -4.00 -17.29 1.65
CA ALA A 171 -3.67 -16.39 2.74
C ALA A 171 -3.99 -17.03 4.08
N THR A 172 -3.03 -16.97 4.99
CA THR A 172 -3.23 -17.44 6.36
C THR A 172 -3.85 -16.38 7.26
N VAL A 173 -3.72 -15.10 6.88
CA VAL A 173 -4.26 -13.95 7.62
C VAL A 173 -5.12 -13.08 6.72
N VAL A 174 -6.21 -12.56 7.27
CA VAL A 174 -7.08 -11.58 6.62
C VAL A 174 -6.99 -10.27 7.39
N LEU A 175 -6.49 -9.22 6.74
CA LEU A 175 -6.40 -7.86 7.29
C LEU A 175 -7.59 -7.04 6.77
N LEU A 176 -8.57 -6.77 7.63
CA LEU A 176 -9.78 -6.03 7.32
C LEU A 176 -9.65 -4.55 7.70
N MET A 177 -9.99 -3.68 6.75
CA MET A 177 -10.15 -2.25 6.95
C MET A 177 -11.62 -1.94 7.21
N GLU A 178 -11.97 -1.40 8.38
CA GLU A 178 -13.35 -1.19 8.81
C GLU A 178 -13.61 0.27 9.19
N GLU A 179 -14.85 0.76 9.03
CA GLU A 179 -15.28 2.04 9.59
C GLU A 179 -15.65 1.87 11.07
N ASP A 180 -15.22 2.79 11.91
CA ASP A 180 -15.63 2.79 13.31
C ASP A 180 -17.11 3.19 13.48
N THR A 181 -17.68 2.86 14.62
CA THR A 181 -19.10 3.17 14.94
C THR A 181 -19.40 4.66 15.02
N LYS A 182 -18.38 5.52 15.04
CA LYS A 182 -18.51 6.98 15.12
C LYS A 182 -18.39 7.65 13.75
N GLY A 183 -18.09 6.89 12.69
CA GLY A 183 -17.85 7.41 11.34
C GLY A 183 -16.60 8.28 11.26
N SER A 184 -15.54 7.92 11.99
CA SER A 184 -14.27 8.63 11.96
C SER A 184 -13.69 8.59 10.54
N ARG A 185 -13.13 9.71 10.08
CA ARG A 185 -12.55 9.76 8.74
C ARG A 185 -11.24 8.99 8.70
N VAL A 186 -11.01 8.31 7.59
CA VAL A 186 -9.72 7.70 7.28
C VAL A 186 -8.63 8.77 7.35
N GLY A 187 -7.72 8.59 8.27
CA GLY A 187 -6.58 9.48 8.49
C GLY A 187 -5.28 8.89 7.96
N ASN A 188 -4.25 9.71 7.96
CA ASN A 188 -2.91 9.29 7.58
C ASN A 188 -2.39 8.12 8.46
N LEU A 189 -2.63 8.20 9.78
CA LEU A 189 -2.21 7.16 10.73
C LEU A 189 -2.88 5.82 10.47
N PHE A 190 -4.15 5.82 10.03
CA PHE A 190 -4.85 4.60 9.66
C PHE A 190 -4.16 3.88 8.49
N MET A 191 -3.78 4.63 7.44
CA MET A 191 -3.07 4.09 6.30
C MET A 191 -1.67 3.59 6.69
N GLU A 192 -0.97 4.34 7.52
CA GLU A 192 0.34 3.95 8.07
C GLU A 192 0.22 2.66 8.89
N ALA A 193 -0.84 2.49 9.69
CA ALA A 193 -1.06 1.28 10.49
C ALA A 193 -1.33 0.06 9.60
N VAL A 194 -2.21 0.18 8.61
CA VAL A 194 -2.53 -0.92 7.67
C VAL A 194 -1.28 -1.38 6.93
N VAL A 195 -0.53 -0.43 6.37
CA VAL A 195 0.68 -0.74 5.59
C VAL A 195 1.78 -1.32 6.47
N SER A 196 1.95 -0.81 7.70
CA SER A 196 2.94 -1.34 8.64
C SER A 196 2.64 -2.77 9.05
N LEU A 197 1.38 -3.10 9.32
CA LEU A 197 0.97 -4.46 9.64
C LEU A 197 1.11 -5.41 8.43
N SER A 198 0.73 -4.95 7.25
CA SER A 198 0.90 -5.74 6.02
C SER A 198 2.39 -6.02 5.72
N ALA A 199 3.25 -5.00 5.86
CA ALA A 199 4.70 -5.17 5.70
C ALA A 199 5.29 -6.15 6.75
N ALA A 200 4.87 -6.04 8.01
CA ALA A 200 5.33 -6.93 9.06
C ALA A 200 4.88 -8.39 8.86
N LEU A 201 3.67 -8.62 8.34
CA LEU A 201 3.21 -9.96 7.95
C LEU A 201 4.07 -10.52 6.82
N LEU A 202 4.39 -9.70 5.83
CA LEU A 202 5.25 -10.09 4.71
C LEU A 202 6.67 -10.43 5.16
N GLU A 203 7.29 -9.62 6.05
CA GLU A 203 8.60 -9.90 6.65
C GLU A 203 8.64 -11.23 7.42
N ARG A 204 7.49 -11.69 7.92
CA ARG A 204 7.33 -13.00 8.58
C ARG A 204 6.94 -14.13 7.63
N GLU A 205 7.04 -13.89 6.31
CA GLU A 205 6.63 -14.83 5.26
C GLU A 205 5.17 -15.29 5.39
N CYS A 206 4.32 -14.41 5.93
CA CYS A 206 2.90 -14.69 6.14
C CYS A 206 2.08 -14.07 5.01
N ALA A 207 1.64 -14.90 4.07
CA ALA A 207 0.73 -14.49 3.02
C ALA A 207 -0.60 -14.04 3.62
N HIS A 208 -1.11 -12.89 3.19
CA HIS A 208 -2.32 -12.32 3.76
C HIS A 208 -3.16 -11.58 2.72
N TYR A 209 -4.46 -11.50 2.97
CA TYR A 209 -5.36 -10.61 2.24
C TYR A 209 -5.47 -9.28 2.95
N VAL A 210 -5.36 -8.18 2.19
CA VAL A 210 -5.84 -6.86 2.62
C VAL A 210 -7.20 -6.64 2.00
N VAL A 211 -8.19 -6.29 2.82
CA VAL A 211 -9.60 -6.25 2.44
C VAL A 211 -10.21 -4.91 2.78
N TRP A 212 -10.89 -4.31 1.80
CA TRP A 212 -11.62 -3.04 1.97
C TRP A 212 -12.84 -2.98 1.04
N LYS A 213 -13.66 -1.95 1.17
CA LYS A 213 -14.77 -1.69 0.26
C LYS A 213 -14.38 -0.65 -0.77
N LYS A 214 -14.65 -0.89 -2.04
CA LYS A 214 -14.42 0.08 -3.12
C LYS A 214 -15.64 0.97 -3.32
N LYS A 215 -15.39 2.26 -3.55
CA LYS A 215 -16.44 3.24 -3.78
C LYS A 215 -17.23 2.90 -5.03
N ASN A 216 -18.57 2.96 -4.94
CA ASN A 216 -19.51 2.73 -6.03
C ASN A 216 -19.57 1.29 -6.60
N GLU A 217 -18.99 0.31 -5.93
CA GLU A 217 -19.16 -1.09 -6.23
C GLU A 217 -19.92 -1.80 -5.09
N ASP A 218 -20.89 -2.60 -5.42
CA ASP A 218 -21.59 -3.46 -4.46
C ASP A 218 -20.69 -4.67 -4.17
N GLY A 219 -19.79 -4.49 -3.21
CA GLY A 219 -18.88 -5.57 -2.79
C GLY A 219 -17.61 -5.09 -2.11
N ILE A 220 -16.92 -6.05 -1.55
CA ILE A 220 -15.62 -5.87 -0.94
C ILE A 220 -14.51 -6.25 -1.93
N MET A 221 -13.41 -5.53 -1.88
CA MET A 221 -12.19 -5.81 -2.62
C MET A 221 -11.19 -6.51 -1.71
N ARG A 222 -10.38 -7.39 -2.29
CA ARG A 222 -9.23 -7.97 -1.59
C ARG A 222 -8.04 -8.07 -2.52
N ILE A 223 -6.85 -7.85 -1.97
CA ILE A 223 -5.58 -8.12 -2.64
C ILE A 223 -4.80 -9.12 -1.78
N LEU A 224 -4.26 -10.14 -2.43
CA LEU A 224 -3.36 -11.09 -1.81
C LEU A 224 -1.94 -10.53 -1.83
N VAL A 225 -1.33 -10.43 -0.66
CA VAL A 225 0.04 -9.95 -0.47
C VAL A 225 0.94 -11.11 -0.09
N ARG A 226 1.90 -11.43 -0.96
CA ARG A 226 2.91 -12.50 -0.81
C ARG A 226 4.32 -12.02 -1.09
N THR A 227 4.44 -10.98 -1.91
CA THR A 227 5.70 -10.40 -2.34
C THR A 227 5.74 -8.90 -2.06
N GLU A 228 6.92 -8.29 -2.18
CA GLU A 228 7.05 -6.83 -2.08
C GLU A 228 6.30 -6.12 -3.22
N GLU A 229 6.24 -6.72 -4.40
CA GLU A 229 5.48 -6.21 -5.55
C GLU A 229 3.98 -6.19 -5.22
N ASP A 230 3.43 -7.28 -4.66
CA ASP A 230 2.02 -7.34 -4.26
C ASP A 230 1.71 -6.28 -3.18
N LEU A 231 2.62 -6.10 -2.21
CA LEU A 231 2.49 -5.06 -1.19
C LEU A 231 2.45 -3.67 -1.81
N TYR A 232 3.34 -3.42 -2.78
CA TYR A 232 3.38 -2.15 -3.48
C TYR A 232 2.07 -1.89 -4.25
N GLU A 233 1.56 -2.86 -5.00
CA GLU A 233 0.28 -2.76 -5.70
C GLU A 233 -0.87 -2.51 -4.73
N CYS A 234 -0.89 -3.25 -3.61
CA CYS A 234 -1.87 -3.05 -2.55
C CYS A 234 -1.84 -1.62 -1.99
N ILE A 235 -0.65 -1.08 -1.70
CA ILE A 235 -0.49 0.30 -1.23
C ILE A 235 -1.05 1.29 -2.25
N MET A 236 -0.75 1.11 -3.54
CA MET A 236 -1.23 2.02 -4.59
C MET A 236 -2.76 2.02 -4.68
N GLU A 237 -3.39 0.85 -4.65
CA GLU A 237 -4.86 0.71 -4.66
C GLU A 237 -5.50 1.31 -3.40
N VAL A 238 -4.93 1.02 -2.23
CA VAL A 238 -5.42 1.52 -0.95
C VAL A 238 -5.25 3.05 -0.84
N LEU A 239 -4.21 3.65 -1.44
CA LEU A 239 -4.01 5.11 -1.46
C LEU A 239 -4.91 5.86 -2.46
N GLU A 240 -5.48 5.18 -3.46
CA GLU A 240 -6.55 5.73 -4.33
C GLU A 240 -7.92 5.74 -3.62
N PHE A 241 -7.98 5.11 -2.48
CA PHE A 241 -9.14 4.90 -1.68
C PHE A 241 -9.76 6.23 -1.20
N SER A 242 -11.07 6.36 -1.34
CA SER A 242 -11.82 7.51 -0.81
C SER A 242 -12.30 7.21 0.61
N PRO A 243 -12.17 8.14 1.55
CA PRO A 243 -12.54 7.90 2.96
C PRO A 243 -14.00 7.50 3.21
N ASN A 244 -14.86 7.59 2.21
CA ASN A 244 -16.29 7.26 2.32
C ASN A 244 -16.63 5.83 1.84
N CYS A 245 -15.65 4.95 1.76
CA CYS A 245 -15.81 3.60 1.20
C CYS A 245 -15.68 2.49 2.24
N LEU A 246 -15.41 2.83 3.49
CA LEU A 246 -15.45 1.85 4.57
C LEU A 246 -16.87 1.74 5.12
N GLU A 247 -17.26 0.54 5.47
CA GLU A 247 -18.52 0.26 6.16
C GLU A 247 -18.23 -0.43 7.49
N GLN A 248 -19.22 -0.39 8.34
CA GLN A 248 -19.27 -1.22 9.54
C GLN A 248 -19.57 -2.66 9.14
N ASN A 249 -19.16 -3.61 9.97
CA ASN A 249 -19.40 -5.05 9.75
C ASN A 249 -18.73 -5.63 8.47
N MET A 250 -17.54 -5.15 8.13
CA MET A 250 -16.75 -5.69 7.03
C MET A 250 -16.47 -7.19 7.20
N GLU A 251 -16.38 -7.68 8.44
CA GLU A 251 -16.23 -9.10 8.73
C GLU A 251 -17.42 -9.93 8.25
N GLU A 252 -18.65 -9.49 8.50
CA GLU A 252 -19.84 -10.19 8.06
C GLU A 252 -19.94 -10.20 6.53
N GLN A 253 -19.61 -9.07 5.90
CA GLN A 253 -19.57 -8.97 4.44
C GLN A 253 -18.50 -9.87 3.85
N TYR A 254 -17.30 -9.93 4.46
CA TYR A 254 -16.24 -10.83 4.03
C TYR A 254 -16.69 -12.31 4.10
N ARG A 255 -17.22 -12.73 5.23
CA ARG A 255 -17.73 -14.08 5.44
C ARG A 255 -18.88 -14.45 4.50
N TYR A 256 -19.71 -13.47 4.14
CA TYR A 256 -20.80 -13.67 3.18
C TYR A 256 -20.27 -13.80 1.74
N THR A 257 -19.32 -12.97 1.33
CA THR A 257 -18.77 -12.94 -0.03
C THR A 257 -17.84 -14.13 -0.27
N TYR A 258 -16.98 -14.44 0.70
CA TYR A 258 -15.95 -15.49 0.61
C TYR A 258 -16.25 -16.64 1.58
N LYS A 259 -17.40 -17.30 1.41
CA LYS A 259 -17.91 -18.34 2.32
C LYS A 259 -16.99 -19.54 2.51
N ASN A 260 -16.21 -19.85 1.49
CA ASN A 260 -15.31 -21.02 1.48
C ASN A 260 -13.87 -20.67 1.90
N ASP A 261 -13.59 -19.39 2.16
CA ASP A 261 -12.24 -19.01 2.59
C ASP A 261 -11.91 -19.54 3.96
N ILE A 262 -10.77 -20.19 4.04
CA ILE A 262 -10.19 -20.71 5.29
C ILE A 262 -8.99 -19.82 5.62
N TYR A 263 -8.96 -19.28 6.83
CA TYR A 263 -7.87 -18.45 7.35
C TYR A 263 -7.60 -18.77 8.81
N ALA A 264 -6.36 -18.60 9.22
CA ALA A 264 -5.93 -18.87 10.61
C ALA A 264 -6.27 -17.71 11.54
N ALA A 265 -6.10 -16.48 11.05
CA ALA A 265 -6.33 -15.27 11.83
C ALA A 265 -6.99 -14.16 11.00
N MET A 266 -7.81 -13.38 11.68
CA MET A 266 -8.42 -12.16 11.15
C MET A 266 -8.00 -10.98 12.01
N VAL A 267 -7.39 -9.99 11.36
CA VAL A 267 -6.93 -8.74 11.97
C VAL A 267 -7.81 -7.62 11.43
N LYS A 268 -8.48 -6.89 12.32
CA LYS A 268 -9.32 -5.75 11.97
C LYS A 268 -8.70 -4.45 12.45
N ILE A 269 -8.67 -3.46 11.58
CA ILE A 269 -8.29 -2.09 11.91
C ILE A 269 -9.46 -1.20 11.58
N ASP A 270 -9.95 -0.44 12.56
CA ASP A 270 -11.00 0.53 12.32
C ASP A 270 -10.45 1.96 12.18
N THR A 271 -11.25 2.85 11.56
CA THR A 271 -10.88 4.27 11.37
C THR A 271 -10.74 5.04 12.67
N GLY A 272 -11.24 4.50 13.79
CA GLY A 272 -10.99 4.99 15.14
C GLY A 272 -9.64 4.56 15.70
N MET A 273 -8.77 3.95 14.87
CA MET A 273 -7.43 3.47 15.24
C MET A 273 -7.45 2.37 16.31
N LYS A 274 -8.42 1.47 16.22
CA LYS A 274 -8.50 0.30 17.08
C LYS A 274 -8.14 -0.95 16.29
N LEU A 275 -7.25 -1.74 16.86
CA LEU A 275 -6.83 -3.04 16.36
C LEU A 275 -7.57 -4.15 17.10
N GLN A 276 -8.13 -5.11 16.38
CA GLN A 276 -8.76 -6.29 16.93
C GLN A 276 -8.27 -7.55 16.20
N ILE A 277 -7.93 -8.59 16.94
CA ILE A 277 -7.43 -9.86 16.39
C ILE A 277 -8.38 -10.98 16.81
N ASN A 278 -8.88 -11.75 15.84
CA ASN A 278 -9.76 -12.90 16.05
C ASN A 278 -10.97 -12.63 16.96
N GLY A 279 -11.51 -11.39 16.93
CA GLY A 279 -12.64 -11.01 17.76
C GLY A 279 -12.31 -10.72 19.23
N ASN A 280 -11.03 -10.73 19.62
CA ASN A 280 -10.58 -10.38 20.96
C ASN A 280 -10.84 -8.90 21.31
N GLU A 281 -10.44 -8.46 22.51
CA GLU A 281 -10.59 -7.07 22.93
C GLU A 281 -9.88 -6.10 21.98
N LYS A 282 -10.53 -4.97 21.72
CA LYS A 282 -9.97 -3.92 20.83
C LYS A 282 -8.84 -3.16 21.53
N MET A 283 -7.68 -3.10 20.90
CA MET A 283 -6.51 -2.34 21.35
C MET A 283 -6.50 -0.95 20.70
N ASP A 284 -6.27 0.10 21.48
CA ASP A 284 -6.16 1.47 20.97
C ASP A 284 -4.73 1.77 20.55
N MET A 285 -4.54 2.09 19.26
CA MET A 285 -3.22 2.32 18.67
C MET A 285 -2.71 3.77 18.82
N VAL A 286 -3.55 4.69 19.29
CA VAL A 286 -3.21 6.13 19.32
C VAL A 286 -2.81 6.61 20.71
N GLN A 287 -3.14 5.89 21.75
CA GLN A 287 -2.96 6.34 23.14
C GLN A 287 -1.54 6.83 23.42
N ASP A 288 -0.51 6.12 22.90
CA ASP A 288 0.90 6.45 23.08
C ASP A 288 1.61 6.79 21.75
N GLY A 289 0.85 6.88 20.66
CA GLY A 289 1.36 7.05 19.31
C GLY A 289 1.69 5.73 18.61
N LEU A 290 1.48 5.69 17.31
CA LEU A 290 1.55 4.46 16.49
C LEU A 290 2.91 3.76 16.58
N GLU A 291 4.01 4.52 16.58
CA GLU A 291 5.37 3.99 16.67
C GLU A 291 5.63 3.31 18.02
N VAL A 292 5.20 3.94 19.10
CA VAL A 292 5.34 3.39 20.47
C VAL A 292 4.46 2.15 20.62
N PHE A 293 3.22 2.21 20.13
CA PHE A 293 2.30 1.07 20.16
C PHE A 293 2.90 -0.16 19.47
N PHE A 294 3.36 -0.02 18.24
CA PHE A 294 3.92 -1.14 17.48
C PHE A 294 5.22 -1.70 18.04
N HIS A 295 5.97 -0.89 18.79
CA HIS A 295 7.20 -1.35 19.43
C HIS A 295 6.93 -2.03 20.77
N SER A 296 5.95 -1.55 21.55
CA SER A 296 5.67 -2.01 22.92
C SER A 296 4.65 -3.14 22.99
N VAL A 297 3.71 -3.20 22.05
CA VAL A 297 2.64 -4.21 22.06
C VAL A 297 3.04 -5.39 21.16
N GLU A 298 3.03 -6.58 21.76
CA GLU A 298 3.22 -7.83 21.02
C GLU A 298 1.92 -8.21 20.31
N ILE A 299 1.94 -8.20 18.99
CA ILE A 299 0.81 -8.57 18.14
C ILE A 299 0.94 -10.03 17.74
N VAL A 300 0.06 -10.89 18.26
CA VAL A 300 0.07 -12.32 17.97
C VAL A 300 -1.07 -12.67 17.01
N VAL A 301 -0.73 -13.24 15.86
CA VAL A 301 -1.66 -13.68 14.82
C VAL A 301 -1.58 -15.17 14.54
#